data_be8d313ea132f4e56f25133a311efbcc
#
_entry.id   be8d313ea132f4e56f25133a311efbcc
#
_cell.length_a   1.000
_cell.length_b   1.000
_cell.length_c   1.000
_cell.angle_alpha   90.00
_cell.angle_beta   90.00
_cell.angle_gamma   90.00
#
_symmetry.space_group_name_H-M   'P 1'
#
loop_
_entity.id
_entity.type
_entity.pdbx_description
1 polymer ?
#
loop_
_entity_poly.entity_id
_entity_poly.type
_entity_poly.pdbx_seq_one_letter_code
_entity_poly.pdbx_strand_id
1 'polypeptide(L)'
;LAIVGEVAFDSHDALNDARSTALLCTHSDLIRGLNEYKETVENRNGIVESYEFEEPYADIGDALSDDYVVSFECPHCGEIVWGENWIRKTGTNLLSLSQCSDGQEYLISLKFRPIAENKVVVKRLVYALTDELRTDYQQCMEQAAAWSKYVIPAYSF
;
A
#
# COMPACT_ATOMS: atom_id res chain seq x y z
N LEU A 1 5.65 -13.22 -27.59
CA LEU A 1 4.70 -14.19 -28.23
C LEU A 1 5.43 -15.38 -28.83
N ALA A 2 6.75 -15.39 -28.83
CA ALA A 2 7.59 -16.51 -29.23
C ALA A 2 7.68 -17.65 -28.20
N ILE A 3 6.97 -17.55 -27.08
CA ILE A 3 7.11 -18.49 -25.96
C ILE A 3 6.20 -19.73 -26.11
N VAL A 4 5.16 -19.65 -26.93
CA VAL A 4 4.19 -20.73 -27.13
C VAL A 4 4.18 -21.18 -28.60
N GLY A 5 5.37 -21.44 -29.14
CA GLY A 5 5.49 -21.84 -30.55
C GLY A 5 4.33 -22.73 -31.00
N GLU A 6 3.67 -22.33 -32.08
CA GLU A 6 2.66 -23.05 -32.86
C GLU A 6 1.17 -22.76 -32.60
N VAL A 7 0.77 -21.83 -31.74
CA VAL A 7 -0.65 -21.49 -31.67
C VAL A 7 -0.87 -20.02 -32.06
N ALA A 8 -0.78 -19.74 -33.35
CA ALA A 8 -1.27 -18.47 -33.89
C ALA A 8 -2.81 -18.55 -33.96
N PHE A 9 -3.50 -18.04 -32.94
CA PHE A 9 -4.93 -17.79 -33.05
C PHE A 9 -5.16 -16.46 -33.74
N ASP A 10 -6.18 -16.40 -34.57
CA ASP A 10 -6.60 -15.17 -35.23
C ASP A 10 -7.05 -14.16 -34.14
N SER A 11 -6.38 -13.01 -34.07
CA SER A 11 -6.39 -12.10 -32.94
C SER A 11 -7.65 -11.23 -32.81
N HIS A 12 -8.75 -11.60 -33.45
CA HIS A 12 -9.99 -10.81 -33.47
C HIS A 12 -11.22 -11.57 -32.99
N ASP A 13 -11.04 -12.75 -32.41
CA ASP A 13 -12.12 -13.54 -31.83
C ASP A 13 -11.93 -13.61 -30.31
N ALA A 14 -12.90 -13.06 -29.57
CA ALA A 14 -12.89 -13.03 -28.10
C ALA A 14 -12.69 -14.43 -27.46
N LEU A 15 -13.17 -15.49 -28.13
CA LEU A 15 -12.97 -16.86 -27.68
C LEU A 15 -11.51 -17.30 -27.83
N ASN A 16 -10.85 -16.91 -28.91
CA ASN A 16 -9.44 -17.21 -29.15
C ASN A 16 -8.54 -16.38 -28.22
N ASP A 17 -8.91 -15.14 -27.93
CA ASP A 17 -8.22 -14.30 -26.93
C ASP A 17 -8.33 -14.91 -25.54
N ALA A 18 -9.51 -15.37 -25.15
CA ALA A 18 -9.73 -16.06 -23.88
C ALA A 18 -8.94 -17.38 -23.79
N ARG A 19 -8.87 -18.15 -24.89
CA ARG A 19 -8.08 -19.40 -24.96
C ARG A 19 -6.58 -19.12 -24.89
N SER A 20 -6.12 -18.08 -25.58
CA SER A 20 -4.71 -17.66 -25.56
C SER A 20 -4.31 -17.20 -24.14
N THR A 21 -5.17 -16.45 -23.48
CA THR A 21 -4.96 -16.02 -22.10
C THR A 21 -4.95 -17.23 -21.15
N ALA A 22 -5.88 -18.16 -21.30
CA ALA A 22 -5.92 -19.39 -20.49
C ALA A 22 -4.66 -20.25 -20.69
N LEU A 23 -4.19 -20.38 -21.95
CA LEU A 23 -2.93 -21.08 -22.26
C LEU A 23 -1.71 -20.40 -21.63
N LEU A 24 -1.64 -19.06 -21.67
CA LEU A 24 -0.59 -18.31 -20.99
C LEU A 24 -0.64 -18.53 -19.48
N CYS A 25 -1.82 -18.60 -18.88
CA CYS A 25 -1.99 -18.87 -17.47
C CYS A 25 -1.63 -20.31 -17.06
N THR A 26 -1.81 -21.28 -17.96
CA THR A 26 -1.47 -22.71 -17.69
C THR A 26 0.00 -23.04 -18.00
N HIS A 27 0.65 -22.22 -18.81
CA HIS A 27 2.00 -22.50 -19.32
C HIS A 27 3.03 -21.82 -18.47
N SER A 28 3.08 -21.72 -17.33
CA SER A 28 4.23 -21.30 -16.64
C SER A 28 3.96 -20.82 -15.27
N ASP A 29 4.89 -20.83 -14.69
CA ASP A 29 5.47 -19.95 -13.70
C ASP A 29 4.88 -18.50 -13.68
N LEU A 30 3.63 -18.27 -14.20
CA LEU A 30 2.98 -16.95 -14.15
C LEU A 30 2.86 -16.49 -12.70
N ILE A 31 2.49 -17.41 -11.80
CA ILE A 31 2.41 -17.12 -10.36
C ILE A 31 3.80 -16.80 -9.83
N ARG A 32 4.83 -17.54 -10.25
CA ARG A 32 6.21 -17.25 -9.87
C ARG A 32 6.65 -15.91 -10.43
N GLY A 33 6.40 -15.64 -11.72
CA GLY A 33 6.71 -14.36 -12.34
C GLY A 33 6.01 -13.16 -11.71
N LEU A 34 4.74 -13.32 -11.30
CA LEU A 34 4.00 -12.29 -10.57
C LEU A 34 4.58 -12.07 -9.17
N ASN A 35 4.97 -13.12 -8.49
CA ASN A 35 5.62 -13.02 -7.18
C ASN A 35 7.00 -12.38 -7.28
N GLU A 36 7.81 -12.79 -8.26
CA GLU A 36 9.13 -12.18 -8.54
C GLU A 36 8.99 -10.71 -8.93
N TYR A 37 7.97 -10.36 -9.74
CA TYR A 37 7.68 -8.97 -10.09
C TYR A 37 7.26 -8.15 -8.86
N LYS A 38 6.37 -8.71 -8.04
CA LYS A 38 5.95 -8.09 -6.79
C LYS A 38 7.13 -7.84 -5.86
N GLU A 39 7.96 -8.85 -5.65
CA GLU A 39 9.16 -8.76 -4.82
C GLU A 39 10.16 -7.74 -5.38
N THR A 40 10.36 -7.71 -6.71
CA THR A 40 11.23 -6.73 -7.37
C THR A 40 10.71 -5.31 -7.22
N VAL A 41 9.40 -5.10 -7.35
CA VAL A 41 8.76 -3.78 -7.16
C VAL A 41 8.84 -3.35 -5.69
N GLU A 42 8.58 -4.27 -4.77
CA GLU A 42 8.70 -4.00 -3.34
C GLU A 42 10.14 -3.63 -2.97
N ASN A 43 11.13 -4.39 -3.41
CA ASN A 43 12.55 -4.10 -3.18
C ASN A 43 12.99 -2.77 -3.82
N ARG A 44 12.48 -2.46 -5.02
CA ARG A 44 12.79 -1.20 -5.71
C ARG A 44 12.24 0.02 -4.98
N ASN A 45 11.11 -0.13 -4.29
CA ASN A 45 10.47 0.94 -3.54
C ASN A 45 10.95 1.04 -2.08
N GLY A 46 11.91 0.23 -1.65
CA GLY A 46 12.43 0.25 -0.29
C GLY A 46 11.45 -0.20 0.78
N ILE A 47 10.45 -1.04 0.41
CA ILE A 47 9.51 -1.61 1.36
C ILE A 47 10.26 -2.58 2.28
N VAL A 48 10.20 -2.31 3.58
CA VAL A 48 10.79 -3.15 4.62
C VAL A 48 9.75 -4.04 5.29
N GLU A 49 8.48 -3.67 5.23
CA GLU A 49 7.36 -4.49 5.68
C GLU A 49 6.13 -4.27 4.80
N SER A 50 5.40 -5.36 4.52
CA SER A 50 4.08 -5.33 3.90
C SER A 50 3.17 -6.30 4.65
N TYR A 51 2.15 -5.76 5.32
CA TYR A 51 1.21 -6.56 6.11
C TYR A 51 -0.24 -6.22 5.76
N GLU A 52 -1.05 -7.23 5.51
CA GLU A 52 -2.49 -7.08 5.27
C GLU A 52 -3.25 -7.66 6.45
N PHE A 53 -4.08 -6.83 7.10
CA PHE A 53 -4.90 -7.24 8.23
C PHE A 53 -6.13 -7.98 7.70
N GLU A 54 -6.31 -9.23 8.11
CA GLU A 54 -7.39 -10.10 7.62
C GLU A 54 -8.75 -9.71 8.19
N GLU A 55 -8.77 -9.27 9.45
CA GLU A 55 -10.00 -8.87 10.13
C GLU A 55 -10.41 -7.45 9.71
N PRO A 56 -11.65 -7.27 9.26
CA PRO A 56 -12.14 -5.96 8.87
C PRO A 56 -12.49 -5.10 10.07
N TYR A 57 -12.18 -3.81 9.98
CA TYR A 57 -12.53 -2.77 10.95
C TYR A 57 -13.85 -2.09 10.58
N ALA A 58 -14.54 -1.54 11.59
CA ALA A 58 -15.80 -0.82 11.39
C ALA A 58 -15.60 0.44 10.52
N ASP A 59 -14.50 1.15 10.74
CA ASP A 59 -14.09 2.32 9.97
C ASP A 59 -12.58 2.60 10.11
N ILE A 60 -12.11 3.69 9.52
CA ILE A 60 -10.71 4.11 9.60
C ILE A 60 -10.31 4.48 11.04
N GLY A 61 -11.22 5.09 11.81
CA GLY A 61 -10.96 5.48 13.20
C GLY A 61 -10.78 4.27 14.10
N ASP A 62 -11.60 3.24 13.91
CA ASP A 62 -11.50 1.96 14.61
C ASP A 62 -10.15 1.29 14.32
N ALA A 63 -9.75 1.23 13.05
CA ALA A 63 -8.45 0.70 12.65
C ALA A 63 -7.28 1.49 13.24
N LEU A 64 -7.36 2.82 13.30
CA LEU A 64 -6.31 3.67 13.91
C LEU A 64 -6.23 3.55 15.43
N SER A 65 -7.25 2.96 16.07
CA SER A 65 -7.26 2.67 17.51
C SER A 65 -6.61 1.32 17.85
N ASP A 66 -6.27 0.54 16.84
CA ASP A 66 -5.58 -0.74 17.02
C ASP A 66 -4.07 -0.53 16.97
N ASP A 67 -3.42 -0.82 18.09
CA ASP A 67 -1.97 -0.69 18.26
C ASP A 67 -1.19 -1.50 17.21
N TYR A 68 -1.70 -2.65 16.78
CA TYR A 68 -1.07 -3.46 15.75
C TYR A 68 -1.13 -2.83 14.36
N VAL A 69 -2.15 -2.02 14.08
CA VAL A 69 -2.27 -1.30 12.81
C VAL A 69 -1.29 -0.15 12.74
N VAL A 70 -1.17 0.61 13.82
CA VAL A 70 -0.40 1.86 13.86
C VAL A 70 1.07 1.69 14.26
N SER A 71 1.49 0.48 14.61
CA SER A 71 2.88 0.18 14.98
C SER A 71 3.45 -1.00 14.20
N PHE A 72 4.77 -1.10 14.17
CA PHE A 72 5.49 -2.24 13.58
C PHE A 72 6.80 -2.48 14.34
N GLU A 73 7.34 -3.68 14.22
CA GLU A 73 8.65 -4.01 14.77
C GLU A 73 9.75 -3.57 13.80
N CYS A 74 10.68 -2.76 14.30
CA CYS A 74 11.82 -2.31 13.50
C CYS A 74 12.69 -3.51 13.08
N PRO A 75 12.89 -3.75 11.78
CA PRO A 75 13.68 -4.90 11.32
C PRO A 75 15.17 -4.78 11.68
N HIS A 76 15.61 -3.61 12.10
CA HIS A 76 17.01 -3.36 12.43
C HIS A 76 17.31 -3.58 13.92
N CYS A 77 16.49 -3.05 14.82
CA CYS A 77 16.73 -3.11 16.27
C CYS A 77 15.69 -3.92 17.05
N GLY A 78 14.58 -4.35 16.43
CA GLY A 78 13.52 -5.11 17.08
C GLY A 78 12.59 -4.29 17.99
N GLU A 79 12.75 -2.97 18.05
CA GLU A 79 11.87 -2.11 18.83
C GLU A 79 10.55 -1.85 18.11
N ILE A 80 9.51 -1.57 18.89
CA ILE A 80 8.22 -1.18 18.34
C ILE A 80 8.26 0.31 17.97
N VAL A 81 8.01 0.59 16.71
CA VAL A 81 7.93 1.93 16.14
C VAL A 81 6.47 2.28 15.92
N TRP A 82 6.07 3.46 16.40
CA TRP A 82 4.69 3.93 16.34
C TRP A 82 4.50 4.97 15.24
N GLY A 83 3.42 4.82 14.48
CA GLY A 83 2.95 5.85 13.55
C GLY A 83 2.16 6.91 14.30
N GLU A 84 2.56 8.15 14.15
CA GLU A 84 1.92 9.32 14.76
C GLU A 84 1.65 10.40 13.71
N ASN A 85 0.79 11.37 14.04
CA ASN A 85 0.53 12.52 13.19
C ASN A 85 0.16 12.14 11.74
N TRP A 86 -0.80 11.24 11.62
CA TRP A 86 -1.26 10.73 10.34
C TRP A 86 -1.74 11.82 9.41
N ILE A 87 -1.20 11.88 8.21
CA ILE A 87 -1.66 12.77 7.14
C ILE A 87 -2.36 11.98 6.04
N ARG A 88 -3.37 12.59 5.43
CA ARG A 88 -4.12 11.96 4.36
C ARG A 88 -3.46 12.29 3.01
N LYS A 89 -2.96 11.25 2.33
CA LYS A 89 -2.45 11.35 0.96
C LYS A 89 -3.59 11.32 -0.06
N THR A 90 -4.54 10.42 0.14
CA THR A 90 -5.78 10.29 -0.66
C THR A 90 -6.94 9.95 0.27
N GLY A 91 -8.16 9.79 -0.26
CA GLY A 91 -9.34 9.43 0.54
C GLY A 91 -9.16 8.19 1.42
N THR A 92 -8.34 7.24 0.98
CA THR A 92 -8.17 5.92 1.61
C THR A 92 -6.70 5.58 1.91
N ASN A 93 -5.81 6.55 1.86
CA ASN A 93 -4.39 6.32 2.17
C ASN A 93 -3.88 7.35 3.16
N LEU A 94 -3.36 6.87 4.29
CA LEU A 94 -2.74 7.68 5.34
C LEU A 94 -1.24 7.43 5.39
N LEU A 95 -0.48 8.46 5.70
CA LEU A 95 0.97 8.43 5.84
C LEU A 95 1.38 8.95 7.22
N SER A 96 2.43 8.34 7.78
CA SER A 96 3.10 8.81 8.98
C SER A 96 4.61 8.68 8.83
N LEU A 97 5.36 9.67 9.29
CA LEU A 97 6.81 9.55 9.46
C LEU A 97 7.11 9.12 10.90
N SER A 98 8.01 8.17 11.05
CA SER A 98 8.39 7.63 12.34
C SER A 98 9.89 7.35 12.38
N GLN A 99 10.45 7.31 13.58
CA GLN A 99 11.86 7.02 13.81
C GLN A 99 11.98 6.04 14.95
N CYS A 100 12.86 5.03 14.82
CA CYS A 100 13.20 4.17 15.94
C CYS A 100 14.36 4.76 16.76
N SER A 101 14.64 4.18 17.92
CA SER A 101 15.64 4.70 18.88
C SER A 101 17.05 4.68 18.34
N ASP A 102 17.37 3.81 17.38
CA ASP A 102 18.68 3.76 16.72
C ASP A 102 18.85 4.85 15.63
N GLY A 103 17.82 5.68 15.43
CA GLY A 103 17.83 6.78 14.48
C GLY A 103 17.36 6.44 13.07
N GLN A 104 17.00 5.18 12.79
CA GLN A 104 16.47 4.80 11.50
C GLN A 104 15.06 5.39 11.30
N GLU A 105 14.86 6.05 10.17
CA GLU A 105 13.59 6.70 9.83
C GLU A 105 12.77 5.85 8.85
N TYR A 106 11.46 5.88 9.03
CA TYR A 106 10.51 5.12 8.25
C TYR A 106 9.33 5.96 7.80
N LEU A 107 8.81 5.66 6.61
CA LEU A 107 7.50 6.11 6.15
C LEU A 107 6.51 4.96 6.28
N ILE A 108 5.48 5.14 7.09
CA ILE A 108 4.38 4.18 7.25
C ILE A 108 3.23 4.63 6.36
N SER A 109 2.72 3.72 5.54
CA SER A 109 1.54 3.95 4.69
C SER A 109 0.44 2.95 5.07
N LEU A 110 -0.71 3.46 5.49
CA LEU A 110 -1.91 2.67 5.70
C LEU A 110 -2.87 2.86 4.51
N LYS A 111 -3.14 1.77 3.81
CA LYS A 111 -4.10 1.74 2.71
C LYS A 111 -5.38 1.06 3.17
N PHE A 112 -6.47 1.79 3.11
CA PHE A 112 -7.80 1.30 3.48
C PHE A 112 -8.58 0.93 2.23
N ARG A 113 -9.10 -0.27 2.19
CA ARG A 113 -9.98 -0.73 1.11
C ARG A 113 -11.38 -0.98 1.68
N PRO A 114 -12.38 -0.20 1.27
CA PRO A 114 -13.77 -0.45 1.65
C PRO A 114 -14.20 -1.84 1.14
N ILE A 115 -14.94 -2.54 1.98
CA ILE A 115 -15.62 -3.79 1.64
C ILE A 115 -17.12 -3.66 1.91
N ALA A 116 -17.91 -4.71 1.61
CA ALA A 116 -19.34 -4.72 1.86
C ALA A 116 -19.66 -4.38 3.35
N GLU A 117 -20.86 -3.83 3.60
CA GLU A 117 -21.37 -3.55 4.95
C GLU A 117 -20.65 -2.44 5.72
N ASN A 118 -20.11 -1.43 5.03
CA ASN A 118 -19.42 -0.28 5.63
C ASN A 118 -18.22 -0.65 6.51
N LYS A 119 -17.50 -1.70 6.14
CA LYS A 119 -16.25 -2.11 6.78
C LYS A 119 -15.06 -1.78 5.91
N VAL A 120 -13.89 -1.69 6.52
CA VAL A 120 -12.63 -1.46 5.83
C VAL A 120 -11.61 -2.55 6.19
N VAL A 121 -10.86 -3.00 5.21
CA VAL A 121 -9.64 -3.78 5.43
C VAL A 121 -8.43 -2.89 5.27
N VAL A 122 -7.38 -3.19 5.99
CA VAL A 122 -6.17 -2.36 6.08
C VAL A 122 -4.97 -3.12 5.55
N LYS A 123 -4.15 -2.43 4.76
CA LYS A 123 -2.81 -2.88 4.41
C LYS A 123 -1.80 -1.86 4.91
N ARG A 124 -0.85 -2.31 5.74
CA ARG A 124 0.30 -1.51 6.16
C ARG A 124 1.49 -1.78 5.25
N LEU A 125 2.12 -0.71 4.80
CA LEU A 125 3.40 -0.73 4.10
C LEU A 125 4.37 0.15 4.88
N VAL A 126 5.53 -0.37 5.19
CA VAL A 126 6.61 0.37 5.84
C VAL A 126 7.77 0.49 4.87
N TYR A 127 8.26 1.69 4.69
CA TYR A 127 9.38 2.01 3.81
C TYR A 127 10.54 2.54 4.64
N ALA A 128 11.77 2.10 4.35
CA ALA A 128 12.95 2.83 4.79
C ALA A 128 12.91 4.22 4.13
N LEU A 129 13.04 5.28 4.93
CA LEU A 129 12.87 6.64 4.43
C LEU A 129 14.03 7.02 3.51
N THR A 130 13.69 7.46 2.30
CA THR A 130 14.61 8.06 1.33
C THR A 130 14.31 9.55 1.16
N ASP A 131 15.23 10.30 0.59
CA ASP A 131 15.00 11.73 0.31
C ASP A 131 13.81 11.96 -0.62
N GLU A 132 13.57 11.05 -1.56
CA GLU A 132 12.42 11.08 -2.46
C GLU A 132 11.10 10.89 -1.69
N LEU A 133 11.01 9.87 -0.84
CA LEU A 133 9.83 9.61 0.00
C LEU A 133 9.59 10.73 1.01
N ARG A 134 10.66 11.34 1.54
CA ARG A 134 10.57 12.51 2.41
C ARG A 134 9.97 13.71 1.68
N THR A 135 10.39 13.94 0.45
CA THR A 135 9.86 15.01 -0.41
C THR A 135 8.39 14.79 -0.70
N ASP A 136 8.00 13.58 -1.07
CA ASP A 136 6.60 13.22 -1.32
C ASP A 136 5.73 13.44 -0.07
N TYR A 137 6.22 13.03 1.11
CA TYR A 137 5.51 13.26 2.37
C TYR A 137 5.33 14.75 2.67
N GLN A 138 6.38 15.57 2.48
CA GLN A 138 6.31 17.01 2.68
C GLN A 138 5.28 17.67 1.75
N GLN A 139 5.25 17.28 0.48
CA GLN A 139 4.22 17.75 -0.46
C GLN A 139 2.80 17.38 -0.01
N CYS A 140 2.60 16.16 0.49
CA CYS A 140 1.32 15.75 1.04
C CYS A 140 0.92 16.58 2.27
N MET A 141 1.88 16.89 3.16
CA MET A 141 1.65 17.77 4.31
C MET A 141 1.22 19.18 3.90
N GLU A 142 1.91 19.77 2.94
CA GLU A 142 1.60 21.11 2.43
C GLU A 142 0.20 21.16 1.80
N GLN A 143 -0.17 20.13 1.04
CA GLN A 143 -1.50 19.99 0.48
C GLN A 143 -2.56 19.85 1.57
N ALA A 144 -2.33 19.00 2.57
CA ALA A 144 -3.27 18.83 3.69
C ALA A 144 -3.44 20.14 4.48
N ALA A 145 -2.37 20.88 4.73
CA ALA A 145 -2.42 22.19 5.39
C ALA A 145 -3.17 23.25 4.54
N ALA A 146 -3.02 23.22 3.20
CA ALA A 146 -3.75 24.09 2.31
C ALA A 146 -5.26 23.81 2.36
N TRP A 147 -5.65 22.53 2.36
CA TRP A 147 -7.06 22.12 2.47
C TRP A 147 -7.67 22.50 3.81
N SER A 148 -6.94 22.41 4.92
CA SER A 148 -7.44 22.78 6.25
C SER A 148 -7.77 24.27 6.37
N LYS A 149 -7.15 25.14 5.57
CA LYS A 149 -7.46 26.57 5.52
C LYS A 149 -8.81 26.89 4.82
N TYR A 150 -9.28 25.97 3.98
CA TYR A 150 -10.57 26.11 3.28
C TYR A 150 -11.72 25.36 3.95
N VAL A 151 -11.43 24.49 4.90
CA VAL A 151 -12.47 23.93 5.77
C VAL A 151 -12.79 24.97 6.82
N ILE A 152 -13.80 25.80 6.54
CA ILE A 152 -14.46 26.62 7.56
C ILE A 152 -14.86 25.67 8.69
N PRO A 153 -14.49 25.93 9.96
CA PRO A 153 -14.97 25.13 11.05
C PRO A 153 -16.48 25.28 11.15
N ALA A 154 -17.20 24.41 10.47
CA ALA A 154 -18.60 24.22 10.72
C ALA A 154 -18.69 23.52 12.09
N TYR A 155 -19.37 24.21 12.98
CA TYR A 155 -19.75 23.79 14.36
C TYR A 155 -18.75 24.13 15.47
N SER A 156 -18.70 25.42 15.81
CA SER A 156 -18.70 25.86 17.20
C SER A 156 -20.16 25.89 17.65
N PHE A 157 -20.55 24.91 18.40
CA PHE A 157 -21.71 24.98 19.31
C PHE A 157 -21.25 24.59 20.70
#